data_2b49f28caf6ae6a9a9070c1a9897edfb
#
_entry.id   2b49f28caf6ae6a9a9070c1a9897edfb
#
_cell.length_a   1.000
_cell.length_b   1.000
_cell.length_c   1.000
_cell.angle_alpha   90.00
_cell.angle_beta   90.00
_cell.angle_gamma   90.00
#
_symmetry.space_group_name_H-M   'P 1'
#
loop_
_entity.id
_entity.type
_entity.pdbx_description
1 polymer ?
#
loop_
_entity_poly.entity_id
_entity_poly.type
_entity_poly.pdbx_seq_one_letter_code
_entity_poly.pdbx_strand_id
1 'polypeptide(L)'
;TGKGVGRLIFRDLDGNGVVDDKDQCVIGDPNPDLSMGLNLSVTWKRLTLSTFMTGEFGFDIYNHTKRMLQFMSYNAPFSNRSTDILNAWTPTNTGASIPAVTTTDNNNESRCSTYFVEDGSYMKMKFIKLSYDLPTNWVKKIGASAINIYGQMENVFTITDYSGLDPELPLGAYGARYDGGPYPRSHTFTVGVNLQF
;
A
#
# COMPACT_ATOMS: atom_id res chain seq x y z
N THR A 1 -5.44 -13.74 -33.42
CA THR A 1 -6.38 -13.27 -32.40
C THR A 1 -5.86 -13.79 -31.06
N GLY A 2 -5.32 -12.97 -30.19
CA GLY A 2 -4.81 -13.32 -28.87
C GLY A 2 -5.87 -13.77 -27.87
N LYS A 3 -7.09 -14.02 -28.31
CA LYS A 3 -8.20 -14.53 -27.54
C LYS A 3 -8.07 -16.04 -27.42
N GLY A 4 -7.99 -16.57 -26.22
CA GLY A 4 -7.85 -18.01 -25.99
C GLY A 4 -7.98 -18.38 -24.53
N VAL A 5 -7.91 -19.70 -24.27
CA VAL A 5 -7.93 -20.25 -22.93
C VAL A 5 -6.73 -19.73 -22.13
N GLY A 6 -6.94 -19.33 -20.89
CA GLY A 6 -5.90 -18.77 -20.04
C GLY A 6 -5.59 -17.28 -20.29
N ARG A 7 -6.43 -16.57 -21.04
CA ARG A 7 -6.27 -15.14 -21.33
C ARG A 7 -7.32 -14.31 -20.60
N LEU A 8 -7.03 -13.03 -20.37
CA LEU A 8 -8.01 -12.10 -19.80
C LEU A 8 -9.17 -11.89 -20.78
N ILE A 9 -10.39 -11.86 -20.25
CA ILE A 9 -11.61 -11.56 -21.00
C ILE A 9 -12.03 -10.14 -20.64
N PHE A 10 -12.03 -9.25 -21.63
CA PHE A 10 -12.58 -7.91 -21.50
C PHE A 10 -14.05 -7.90 -21.87
N ARG A 11 -14.81 -7.06 -21.17
CA ARG A 11 -16.25 -6.94 -21.38
C ARG A 11 -16.53 -5.98 -22.52
N ASP A 12 -17.31 -6.42 -23.49
CA ASP A 12 -17.94 -5.59 -24.52
C ASP A 12 -19.18 -4.95 -23.86
N LEU A 13 -19.14 -3.65 -23.63
CA LEU A 13 -20.20 -2.93 -22.92
C LEU A 13 -21.31 -2.42 -23.85
N ASP A 14 -20.96 -2.07 -25.08
CA ASP A 14 -21.95 -1.59 -26.08
C ASP A 14 -22.55 -2.73 -26.93
N GLY A 15 -22.02 -3.95 -26.82
CA GLY A 15 -22.54 -5.15 -27.47
C GLY A 15 -22.26 -5.21 -28.98
N ASN A 16 -21.26 -4.47 -29.46
CA ASN A 16 -20.92 -4.41 -30.88
C ASN A 16 -20.04 -5.58 -31.37
N GLY A 17 -19.58 -6.45 -30.46
CA GLY A 17 -18.72 -7.62 -30.75
C GLY A 17 -17.24 -7.29 -30.83
N VAL A 18 -16.82 -6.05 -30.54
CA VAL A 18 -15.45 -5.59 -30.57
C VAL A 18 -15.14 -4.84 -29.26
N VAL A 19 -14.06 -5.17 -28.58
CA VAL A 19 -13.63 -4.42 -27.39
C VAL A 19 -12.76 -3.24 -27.83
N ASP A 20 -13.32 -2.03 -27.77
CA ASP A 20 -12.69 -0.78 -28.19
C ASP A 20 -12.82 0.34 -27.14
N ASP A 21 -12.58 1.60 -27.52
CA ASP A 21 -12.61 2.75 -26.61
C ASP A 21 -14.01 3.08 -26.08
N LYS A 22 -15.08 2.55 -26.71
CA LYS A 22 -16.47 2.74 -26.26
C LYS A 22 -16.81 1.82 -25.07
N ASP A 23 -15.98 0.81 -24.82
CA ASP A 23 -16.12 -0.12 -23.70
C ASP A 23 -15.41 0.39 -22.44
N GLN A 24 -14.95 1.64 -22.42
CA GLN A 24 -14.34 2.23 -21.25
C GLN A 24 -15.40 2.67 -20.25
N CYS A 25 -15.19 2.33 -18.97
CA CYS A 25 -16.04 2.76 -17.86
C CYS A 25 -15.19 3.11 -16.63
N VAL A 26 -15.82 3.73 -15.64
CA VAL A 26 -15.20 3.92 -14.34
C VAL A 26 -14.98 2.55 -13.69
N ILE A 27 -13.75 2.26 -13.28
CA ILE A 27 -13.35 0.95 -12.75
C ILE A 27 -12.88 1.00 -11.29
N GLY A 28 -12.92 2.16 -10.63
CA GLY A 28 -12.57 2.32 -9.23
C GLY A 28 -12.74 3.76 -8.74
N ASP A 29 -12.78 3.94 -7.44
CA ASP A 29 -12.81 5.25 -6.76
C ASP A 29 -11.58 5.37 -5.84
N PRO A 30 -10.69 6.34 -6.07
CA PRO A 30 -9.50 6.55 -5.23
C PRO A 30 -9.80 7.31 -3.93
N ASN A 31 -11.03 7.80 -3.74
CA ASN A 31 -11.41 8.55 -2.55
C ASN A 31 -11.94 7.60 -1.47
N PRO A 32 -11.41 7.68 -0.24
CA PRO A 32 -11.91 6.82 0.83
C PRO A 32 -13.31 7.21 1.28
N ASP A 33 -14.15 6.22 1.53
CA ASP A 33 -15.47 6.39 2.15
C ASP A 33 -15.33 6.82 3.61
N LEU A 34 -14.27 6.33 4.29
CA LEU A 34 -13.99 6.62 5.68
C LEU A 34 -12.50 6.86 5.91
N SER A 35 -12.17 8.01 6.50
CA SER A 35 -10.84 8.29 7.03
C SER A 35 -10.91 8.51 8.53
N MET A 36 -10.02 7.85 9.29
CA MET A 36 -10.00 7.93 10.74
C MET A 36 -8.60 8.09 11.31
N GLY A 37 -8.52 8.70 12.50
CA GLY A 37 -7.31 8.79 13.30
C GLY A 37 -7.63 8.52 14.76
N LEU A 38 -6.80 7.69 15.40
CA LEU A 38 -6.89 7.39 16.82
C LEU A 38 -5.58 7.78 17.50
N ASN A 39 -5.68 8.73 18.43
CA ASN A 39 -4.58 9.11 19.30
C ASN A 39 -4.88 8.64 20.71
N LEU A 40 -4.03 7.77 21.26
CA LEU A 40 -4.16 7.25 22.62
C LEU A 40 -2.93 7.61 23.42
N SER A 41 -3.14 8.18 24.62
CA SER A 41 -2.08 8.46 25.58
C SER A 41 -2.49 7.96 26.96
N VAL A 42 -1.67 7.10 27.56
CA VAL A 42 -1.91 6.53 28.88
C VAL A 42 -0.70 6.81 29.77
N THR A 43 -0.93 7.50 30.87
CA THR A 43 0.09 7.80 31.87
C THR A 43 -0.14 6.98 33.14
N TRP A 44 0.88 6.24 33.55
CA TRP A 44 0.90 5.52 34.80
C TRP A 44 2.11 5.94 35.61
N LYS A 45 1.87 6.63 36.73
CA LYS A 45 2.93 7.25 37.55
C LYS A 45 3.80 8.22 36.73
N ARG A 46 4.99 7.79 36.32
CA ARG A 46 5.99 8.56 35.57
C ARG A 46 6.22 8.03 34.15
N LEU A 47 5.50 6.99 33.79
CA LEU A 47 5.59 6.34 32.48
C LEU A 47 4.41 6.79 31.64
N THR A 48 4.65 7.28 30.46
CA THR A 48 3.61 7.64 29.48
C THR A 48 3.82 6.87 28.20
N LEU A 49 2.78 6.13 27.79
CA LEU A 49 2.68 5.49 26.49
C LEU A 49 1.79 6.37 25.61
N SER A 50 2.29 6.77 24.45
CA SER A 50 1.51 7.50 23.44
C SER A 50 1.57 6.76 22.12
N THR A 51 0.43 6.62 21.46
CA THR A 51 0.31 5.93 20.17
C THR A 51 -0.58 6.72 19.24
N PHE A 52 -0.30 6.65 17.94
CA PHE A 52 -1.15 7.22 16.91
C PHE A 52 -1.34 6.23 15.77
N MET A 53 -2.60 6.00 15.45
CA MET A 53 -3.04 5.14 14.34
C MET A 53 -3.86 5.97 13.35
N THR A 54 -3.72 5.64 12.08
CA THR A 54 -4.58 6.16 11.00
C THR A 54 -5.14 5.02 10.19
N GLY A 55 -6.31 5.20 9.62
CA GLY A 55 -6.91 4.26 8.69
C GLY A 55 -7.73 4.99 7.63
N GLU A 56 -7.72 4.46 6.42
CA GLU A 56 -8.58 4.86 5.31
C GLU A 56 -9.20 3.59 4.74
N PHE A 57 -10.49 3.63 4.43
CA PHE A 57 -11.27 2.47 4.01
C PHE A 57 -12.21 2.82 2.86
N GLY A 58 -12.45 1.85 1.98
CA GLY A 58 -13.39 1.98 0.88
C GLY A 58 -12.83 2.84 -0.25
N PHE A 59 -11.61 2.58 -0.69
CA PHE A 59 -11.01 3.23 -1.86
C PHE A 59 -10.17 2.26 -2.67
N ASP A 60 -9.94 2.60 -3.92
CA ASP A 60 -9.21 1.78 -4.87
C ASP A 60 -7.83 2.34 -5.20
N ILE A 61 -6.88 1.43 -5.41
CA ILE A 61 -5.53 1.72 -5.89
C ILE A 61 -5.35 1.06 -7.26
N TYR A 62 -4.82 1.81 -8.23
CA TYR A 62 -4.32 1.24 -9.48
C TYR A 62 -2.89 0.74 -9.27
N ASN A 63 -2.73 -0.58 -9.20
CA ASN A 63 -1.45 -1.25 -9.00
C ASN A 63 -0.69 -1.39 -10.32
N HIS A 64 0.03 -0.33 -10.70
CA HIS A 64 0.86 -0.34 -11.91
C HIS A 64 2.11 -1.23 -11.76
N THR A 65 2.62 -1.36 -10.55
CA THR A 65 3.74 -2.26 -10.23
C THR A 65 3.39 -3.71 -10.59
N LYS A 66 2.17 -4.16 -10.24
CA LYS A 66 1.64 -5.46 -10.66
C LYS A 66 1.62 -5.61 -12.19
N ARG A 67 1.16 -4.56 -12.91
CA ARG A 67 1.17 -4.53 -14.38
C ARG A 67 2.58 -4.72 -14.94
N MET A 68 3.56 -4.00 -14.40
CA MET A 68 4.96 -4.12 -14.84
C MET A 68 5.57 -5.49 -14.52
N LEU A 69 5.24 -6.06 -13.37
CA LEU A 69 5.88 -7.29 -12.88
C LEU A 69 5.24 -8.58 -13.39
N GLN A 70 3.95 -8.57 -13.75
CA GLN A 70 3.24 -9.76 -14.20
C GLN A 70 3.13 -9.87 -15.72
N PHE A 71 3.14 -8.76 -16.47
CA PHE A 71 2.95 -8.77 -17.92
C PHE A 71 4.26 -8.56 -18.67
N MET A 72 4.81 -9.63 -19.25
CA MET A 72 6.07 -9.58 -19.98
C MET A 72 5.99 -8.75 -21.27
N SER A 73 4.80 -8.62 -21.84
CA SER A 73 4.54 -7.84 -23.04
C SER A 73 4.48 -6.32 -22.80
N TYR A 74 4.30 -5.89 -21.55
CA TYR A 74 4.06 -4.47 -21.22
C TYR A 74 5.34 -3.64 -21.19
N ASN A 75 6.40 -4.19 -20.63
CA ASN A 75 7.65 -3.46 -20.44
C ASN A 75 8.81 -4.28 -21.01
N ALA A 76 10.02 -3.69 -21.04
CA ALA A 76 11.19 -4.35 -21.60
C ALA A 76 11.21 -5.87 -21.30
N PRO A 77 11.28 -6.74 -22.32
CA PRO A 77 11.13 -8.19 -22.16
C PRO A 77 12.22 -8.84 -21.30
N PHE A 78 13.30 -8.10 -21.05
CA PHE A 78 14.45 -8.55 -20.26
C PHE A 78 14.50 -8.04 -18.83
N SER A 79 13.44 -7.36 -18.35
CA SER A 79 13.38 -6.91 -16.94
C SER A 79 12.95 -8.06 -16.02
N ASN A 80 13.37 -7.96 -14.74
CA ASN A 80 12.93 -8.90 -13.71
C ASN A 80 11.41 -8.86 -13.55
N ARG A 81 10.83 -10.02 -13.18
CA ARG A 81 9.38 -10.21 -12.98
C ARG A 81 9.11 -10.72 -11.58
N SER A 82 7.85 -10.60 -11.15
CA SER A 82 7.41 -11.24 -9.92
C SER A 82 7.50 -12.76 -10.04
N THR A 83 7.85 -13.41 -8.93
CA THR A 83 7.78 -14.87 -8.81
C THR A 83 6.37 -15.41 -8.95
N ASP A 84 5.33 -14.57 -8.77
CA ASP A 84 3.93 -14.95 -8.90
C ASP A 84 3.60 -15.49 -10.29
N ILE A 85 4.33 -15.05 -11.34
CA ILE A 85 4.14 -15.56 -12.71
C ILE A 85 4.43 -17.06 -12.84
N LEU A 86 5.15 -17.65 -11.89
CA LEU A 86 5.35 -19.11 -11.85
C LEU A 86 4.04 -19.86 -11.59
N ASN A 87 3.05 -19.18 -10.98
CA ASN A 87 1.70 -19.70 -10.74
C ASN A 87 0.70 -19.28 -11.83
N ALA A 88 1.18 -18.76 -12.97
CA ALA A 88 0.33 -18.37 -14.08
C ALA A 88 -0.40 -19.58 -14.69
N TRP A 89 -1.44 -19.28 -15.45
CA TRP A 89 -2.21 -20.31 -16.15
C TRP A 89 -1.35 -21.12 -17.11
N THR A 90 -1.48 -22.44 -17.02
CA THR A 90 -0.92 -23.42 -17.95
C THR A 90 -1.96 -24.52 -18.19
N PRO A 91 -1.82 -25.38 -19.22
CA PRO A 91 -2.72 -26.53 -19.40
C PRO A 91 -2.80 -27.47 -18.20
N THR A 92 -1.79 -27.47 -17.34
CA THR A 92 -1.72 -28.25 -16.10
C THR A 92 -2.12 -27.47 -14.85
N ASN A 93 -2.26 -26.12 -14.95
CA ASN A 93 -2.69 -25.22 -13.88
C ASN A 93 -3.82 -24.33 -14.38
N THR A 94 -4.97 -24.91 -14.65
CA THR A 94 -6.12 -24.22 -15.26
C THR A 94 -6.90 -23.33 -14.28
N GLY A 95 -6.70 -23.48 -12.97
CA GLY A 95 -7.33 -22.68 -11.92
C GLY A 95 -6.55 -21.42 -11.53
N ALA A 96 -5.49 -21.07 -12.27
CA ALA A 96 -4.68 -19.89 -11.94
C ALA A 96 -5.44 -18.58 -12.11
N SER A 97 -5.22 -17.65 -11.18
CA SER A 97 -5.73 -16.27 -11.26
C SER A 97 -4.89 -15.34 -12.15
N ILE A 98 -3.65 -15.75 -12.43
CA ILE A 98 -2.74 -15.01 -13.30
C ILE A 98 -2.85 -15.59 -14.71
N PRO A 99 -3.05 -14.75 -15.75
CA PRO A 99 -3.18 -15.22 -17.12
C PRO A 99 -1.89 -15.88 -17.63
N ALA A 100 -2.00 -16.66 -18.70
CA ALA A 100 -0.87 -17.32 -19.32
C ALA A 100 0.21 -16.31 -19.71
N VAL A 101 1.46 -16.61 -19.36
CA VAL A 101 2.60 -15.75 -19.66
C VAL A 101 2.84 -15.67 -21.17
N THR A 102 2.99 -14.46 -21.68
CA THR A 102 3.29 -14.20 -23.10
C THR A 102 4.20 -13.00 -23.25
N THR A 103 5.07 -13.06 -24.25
CA THR A 103 5.95 -11.95 -24.66
C THR A 103 5.30 -11.05 -25.70
N THR A 104 4.19 -11.50 -26.30
CA THR A 104 3.42 -10.78 -27.32
C THR A 104 2.06 -10.40 -26.77
N ASP A 105 1.69 -9.13 -26.83
CA ASP A 105 0.40 -8.63 -26.33
C ASP A 105 -0.68 -8.63 -27.42
N ASN A 106 -1.05 -9.79 -27.90
CA ASN A 106 -2.05 -9.97 -28.96
C ASN A 106 -3.48 -9.67 -28.48
N ASN A 107 -3.71 -9.68 -27.15
CA ASN A 107 -5.03 -9.42 -26.54
C ASN A 107 -5.06 -8.06 -25.82
N ASN A 108 -3.97 -7.29 -25.88
CA ASN A 108 -3.79 -6.05 -25.15
C ASN A 108 -4.12 -6.20 -23.65
N GLU A 109 -3.66 -7.31 -23.04
CA GLU A 109 -3.97 -7.66 -21.66
C GLU A 109 -3.32 -6.73 -20.64
N SER A 110 -2.30 -6.02 -21.07
CA SER A 110 -1.66 -4.99 -20.29
C SER A 110 -2.40 -3.65 -20.27
N ARG A 111 -3.57 -3.54 -20.93
CA ARG A 111 -4.40 -2.32 -20.85
C ARG A 111 -4.87 -2.05 -19.41
N CYS A 112 -5.17 -0.78 -19.11
CA CYS A 112 -5.81 -0.40 -17.87
C CYS A 112 -7.15 -1.16 -17.72
N SER A 113 -7.31 -1.90 -16.63
CA SER A 113 -8.48 -2.74 -16.37
C SER A 113 -8.63 -3.03 -14.88
N THR A 114 -9.79 -3.58 -14.50
CA THR A 114 -10.08 -4.00 -13.12
C THR A 114 -9.10 -5.04 -12.58
N TYR A 115 -8.36 -5.75 -13.42
CA TYR A 115 -7.32 -6.67 -13.00
C TYR A 115 -6.20 -6.00 -12.18
N PHE A 116 -5.95 -4.71 -12.41
CA PHE A 116 -4.93 -3.91 -11.74
C PHE A 116 -5.50 -2.98 -10.67
N VAL A 117 -6.81 -2.96 -10.47
CA VAL A 117 -7.46 -2.19 -9.42
C VAL A 117 -7.64 -3.07 -8.19
N GLU A 118 -7.16 -2.61 -7.06
CA GLU A 118 -7.19 -3.34 -5.80
C GLU A 118 -7.75 -2.46 -4.69
N ASP A 119 -8.39 -3.08 -3.68
CA ASP A 119 -8.80 -2.38 -2.47
C ASP A 119 -7.56 -1.83 -1.76
N GLY A 120 -7.55 -0.52 -1.55
CA GLY A 120 -6.51 0.22 -0.87
C GLY A 120 -6.73 0.39 0.62
N SER A 121 -7.80 -0.16 1.19
CA SER A 121 -8.14 -0.03 2.61
C SER A 121 -7.00 -0.45 3.51
N TYR A 122 -6.71 0.37 4.53
CA TYR A 122 -5.64 0.07 5.47
C TYR A 122 -5.88 0.65 6.86
N MET A 123 -5.19 0.07 7.84
CA MET A 123 -4.97 0.64 9.16
C MET A 123 -3.48 0.62 9.47
N LYS A 124 -2.91 1.77 9.87
CA LYS A 124 -1.48 1.96 10.06
C LYS A 124 -1.16 2.52 11.44
N MET A 125 -0.27 1.86 12.16
CA MET A 125 0.32 2.38 13.38
C MET A 125 1.45 3.34 13.01
N LYS A 126 1.18 4.64 13.09
CA LYS A 126 2.12 5.71 12.71
C LYS A 126 3.28 5.81 13.67
N PHE A 127 2.99 5.80 14.98
CA PHE A 127 4.03 5.74 15.99
C PHE A 127 3.57 5.13 17.30
N ILE A 128 4.54 4.61 18.04
CA ILE A 128 4.45 4.26 19.45
C ILE A 128 5.61 4.97 20.15
N LYS A 129 5.29 5.75 21.20
CA LYS A 129 6.25 6.47 22.02
C LYS A 129 6.10 6.06 23.48
N LEU A 130 7.18 5.64 24.11
CA LEU A 130 7.25 5.41 25.53
C LEU A 130 8.16 6.45 26.15
N SER A 131 7.66 7.19 27.14
CA SER A 131 8.42 8.22 27.82
C SER A 131 8.39 8.02 29.34
N TYR A 132 9.46 8.41 29.99
CA TYR A 132 9.63 8.31 31.44
C TYR A 132 10.15 9.62 32.02
N ASP A 133 9.42 10.16 33.00
CA ASP A 133 9.81 11.34 33.75
C ASP A 133 10.69 10.93 34.94
N LEU A 134 11.92 11.44 35.00
CA LEU A 134 12.81 11.12 36.09
C LEU A 134 12.31 11.65 37.45
N PRO A 135 12.62 10.95 38.56
CA PRO A 135 12.29 11.42 39.90
C PRO A 135 12.84 12.83 40.16
N THR A 136 12.00 13.70 40.68
CA THR A 136 12.35 15.11 40.99
C THR A 136 13.59 15.22 41.89
N ASN A 137 13.80 14.26 42.79
CA ASN A 137 14.95 14.25 43.68
C ASN A 137 16.27 14.04 42.92
N TRP A 138 16.26 13.36 41.77
CA TRP A 138 17.45 13.19 40.93
C TRP A 138 17.69 14.43 40.07
N VAL A 139 16.62 14.96 39.50
CA VAL A 139 16.62 16.10 38.60
C VAL A 139 17.15 17.35 39.29
N LYS A 140 16.73 17.62 40.53
CA LYS A 140 17.20 18.77 41.32
C LYS A 140 18.69 18.75 41.65
N LYS A 141 19.30 17.55 41.73
CA LYS A 141 20.74 17.43 42.01
C LYS A 141 21.63 18.02 40.93
N ILE A 142 21.11 18.13 39.69
CA ILE A 142 21.84 18.68 38.55
C ILE A 142 21.32 20.07 38.14
N GLY A 143 20.47 20.68 38.99
CA GLY A 143 19.96 22.04 38.74
C GLY A 143 18.86 22.13 37.68
N ALA A 144 18.31 20.99 37.24
CA ALA A 144 17.20 20.98 36.26
C ALA A 144 15.84 20.93 36.97
N SER A 145 14.80 21.40 36.28
CA SER A 145 13.41 21.39 36.74
C SER A 145 12.70 20.07 36.38
N ALA A 146 12.96 19.56 35.18
CA ALA A 146 12.42 18.28 34.70
C ALA A 146 13.38 17.59 33.72
N ILE A 147 13.37 16.24 33.73
CA ILE A 147 14.04 15.41 32.73
C ILE A 147 13.08 14.32 32.30
N ASN A 148 12.83 14.27 31.01
CA ASN A 148 12.02 13.23 30.38
C ASN A 148 12.88 12.47 29.35
N ILE A 149 12.93 11.15 29.45
CA ILE A 149 13.60 10.26 28.51
C ILE A 149 12.54 9.54 27.73
N TYR A 150 12.70 9.42 26.42
CA TYR A 150 11.74 8.71 25.58
C TYR A 150 12.39 7.87 24.50
N GLY A 151 11.69 6.81 24.13
CA GLY A 151 11.92 6.03 22.93
C GLY A 151 10.67 6.06 22.05
N GLN A 152 10.84 6.20 20.75
CA GLN A 152 9.77 6.23 19.77
C GLN A 152 10.11 5.33 18.61
N MET A 153 9.11 4.60 18.12
CA MET A 153 9.16 3.88 16.85
C MET A 153 8.09 4.44 15.93
N GLU A 154 8.46 4.74 14.69
CA GLU A 154 7.56 5.22 13.64
C GLU A 154 7.37 4.16 12.55
N ASN A 155 6.23 4.23 11.87
CA ASN A 155 5.80 3.29 10.84
C ASN A 155 5.84 1.83 11.34
N VAL A 156 5.20 1.58 12.50
CA VAL A 156 5.36 0.34 13.26
C VAL A 156 4.82 -0.87 12.51
N PHE A 157 3.62 -0.77 11.97
CA PHE A 157 3.00 -1.79 11.11
C PHE A 157 1.84 -1.20 10.29
N THR A 158 1.49 -1.90 9.22
CA THR A 158 0.32 -1.64 8.39
C THR A 158 -0.49 -2.92 8.28
N ILE A 159 -1.81 -2.83 8.44
CA ILE A 159 -2.77 -3.90 8.20
C ILE A 159 -3.52 -3.52 6.92
N THR A 160 -3.45 -4.36 5.89
CA THR A 160 -4.07 -4.14 4.59
C THR A 160 -4.12 -5.44 3.81
N ASP A 161 -5.08 -5.56 2.91
CA ASP A 161 -5.17 -6.65 1.90
C ASP A 161 -4.54 -6.22 0.56
N TYR A 162 -4.07 -4.98 0.45
CA TYR A 162 -3.39 -4.49 -0.74
C TYR A 162 -2.11 -5.28 -1.02
N SER A 163 -1.93 -5.72 -2.27
CA SER A 163 -0.79 -6.58 -2.65
C SER A 163 0.54 -5.84 -2.84
N GLY A 164 0.51 -4.50 -2.95
CA GLY A 164 1.69 -3.66 -3.10
C GLY A 164 2.42 -3.38 -1.77
N LEU A 165 3.44 -2.54 -1.82
CA LEU A 165 4.33 -2.31 -0.68
C LEU A 165 3.73 -1.41 0.41
N ASP A 166 2.99 -0.37 0.03
CA ASP A 166 2.37 0.58 0.97
C ASP A 166 1.10 1.16 0.34
N PRO A 167 -0.10 0.94 0.95
CA PRO A 167 -1.37 1.46 0.45
C PRO A 167 -1.52 2.98 0.68
N GLU A 168 -0.70 3.59 1.51
CA GLU A 168 -0.75 5.02 1.81
C GLU A 168 -0.14 5.83 0.66
N LEU A 169 -0.82 5.84 -0.47
CA LEU A 169 -0.42 6.55 -1.68
C LEU A 169 -1.15 7.90 -1.79
N PRO A 170 -0.47 8.96 -2.23
CA PRO A 170 -1.14 10.22 -2.51
C PRO A 170 -2.01 10.11 -3.76
N LEU A 171 -3.03 10.98 -3.87
CA LEU A 171 -3.71 11.20 -5.12
C LEU A 171 -2.73 11.79 -6.15
N GLY A 172 -2.57 11.10 -7.27
CA GLY A 172 -1.72 11.52 -8.36
C GLY A 172 -2.35 12.64 -9.21
N ALA A 173 -1.62 13.08 -10.24
CA ALA A 173 -2.01 14.19 -11.12
C ALA A 173 -3.36 13.98 -11.84
N TYR A 174 -3.82 12.74 -11.99
CA TYR A 174 -5.08 12.38 -12.64
C TYR A 174 -6.19 12.00 -11.63
N GLY A 175 -6.00 12.36 -10.35
CA GLY A 175 -6.97 12.03 -9.31
C GLY A 175 -7.06 10.55 -8.96
N ALA A 176 -6.09 9.73 -9.35
CA ALA A 176 -6.02 8.31 -9.02
C ALA A 176 -4.91 8.04 -7.99
N ARG A 177 -5.11 7.04 -7.15
CA ARG A 177 -4.02 6.49 -6.33
C ARG A 177 -3.26 5.47 -7.19
N TYR A 178 -2.08 5.87 -7.62
CA TYR A 178 -1.28 5.13 -8.59
C TYR A 178 -0.03 4.57 -7.93
N ASP A 179 0.08 3.23 -7.89
CA ASP A 179 1.27 2.55 -7.41
C ASP A 179 2.26 2.30 -8.56
N GLY A 180 3.18 3.23 -8.75
CA GLY A 180 4.31 3.10 -9.69
C GLY A 180 5.57 2.50 -9.06
N GLY A 181 5.47 1.87 -7.89
CA GLY A 181 6.61 1.32 -7.14
C GLY A 181 7.38 2.37 -6.34
N PRO A 182 6.70 3.27 -5.58
CA PRO A 182 7.41 4.20 -4.72
C PRO A 182 8.18 3.45 -3.63
N TYR A 183 9.27 4.04 -3.16
CA TYR A 183 10.02 3.43 -2.06
C TYR A 183 9.15 3.39 -0.78
N PRO A 184 9.02 2.22 -0.12
CA PRO A 184 8.19 2.08 1.07
C PRO A 184 8.77 2.90 2.24
N ARG A 185 7.89 3.35 3.14
CA ARG A 185 8.31 4.07 4.34
C ARG A 185 9.09 3.14 5.27
N SER A 186 10.27 3.59 5.70
CA SER A 186 11.11 2.84 6.62
C SER A 186 10.60 2.93 8.07
N HIS A 187 10.89 1.90 8.86
CA HIS A 187 10.78 1.99 10.32
C HIS A 187 11.86 2.92 10.86
N THR A 188 11.48 3.84 11.75
CA THR A 188 12.41 4.78 12.37
C THR A 188 12.38 4.60 13.88
N PHE A 189 13.55 4.46 14.49
CA PHE A 189 13.71 4.41 15.93
C PHE A 189 14.39 5.69 16.40
N THR A 190 13.77 6.35 17.36
CA THR A 190 14.28 7.57 17.97
C THR A 190 14.38 7.41 19.47
N VAL A 191 15.52 7.78 20.05
CA VAL A 191 15.69 7.92 21.49
C VAL A 191 16.06 9.37 21.77
N GLY A 192 15.43 9.95 22.78
CA GLY A 192 15.65 11.35 23.09
C GLY A 192 15.54 11.65 24.57
N VAL A 193 16.10 12.78 24.95
CA VAL A 193 16.06 13.33 26.31
C VAL A 193 15.61 14.79 26.22
N ASN A 194 14.56 15.14 26.94
CA ASN A 194 14.13 16.52 27.13
C ASN A 194 14.59 17.01 28.50
N LEU A 195 15.31 18.12 28.51
CA LEU A 195 15.81 18.76 29.73
C LEU A 195 15.13 20.11 29.89
N GLN A 196 14.66 20.39 31.09
CA GLN A 196 14.06 21.68 31.46
C GLN A 196 14.81 22.22 32.68
N PHE A 197 15.32 23.43 32.57
CA PHE A 197 15.99 24.16 33.62
C PHE A 197 15.12 25.24 34.27
#